data_b07277297eaa82822f9eede37a78beae
#
_entry.id   b07277297eaa82822f9eede37a78beae
#
_cell.length_a   1.000
_cell.length_b   1.000
_cell.length_c   1.000
_cell.angle_alpha   90.00
_cell.angle_beta   90.00
_cell.angle_gamma   90.00
#
_symmetry.space_group_name_H-M   'P 1'
#
loop_
_entity.id
_entity.type
_entity.pdbx_description
1 polymer ?
#
loop_
_entity_poly.entity_id
_entity_poly.type
_entity_poly.pdbx_seq_one_letter_code
_entity_poly.pdbx_strand_id
1 'polypeptide(L)'
;KAVDFRAKKKICDNQTLIIHLCKSVDKMRLSKNFTMEELCRSATAERHGIKNWPATEDEEHKVRENLRYLCFDVLQPLREHVGKPIVVNSGYRSKKVNRLVGGVKNSQHLTGEAADLRIESTKQGREWAEWIMENCDFDQMLLESNGKSVWLHVSAKRDKSLNRRVFKKMKV
;
A
#
# COMPACT_ATOMS: atom_id res chain seq x y z
N LYS A 1 38.64 -8.57 -41.08
CA LYS A 1 37.61 -9.12 -40.19
C LYS A 1 36.65 -8.01 -39.87
N ALA A 2 35.48 -7.95 -40.54
CA ALA A 2 34.42 -6.97 -40.26
C ALA A 2 33.75 -7.38 -38.98
N VAL A 3 33.83 -6.52 -37.96
CA VAL A 3 33.14 -6.71 -36.70
C VAL A 3 31.69 -6.36 -36.94
N ASP A 4 30.78 -7.31 -36.68
CA ASP A 4 29.36 -7.17 -36.93
C ASP A 4 28.75 -6.06 -36.01
N PHE A 5 28.58 -4.88 -36.58
CA PHE A 5 27.99 -3.70 -35.96
C PHE A 5 26.52 -3.93 -35.52
N ARG A 6 25.81 -4.88 -36.13
CA ARG A 6 24.41 -5.20 -35.78
C ARG A 6 24.29 -5.95 -34.44
N ALA A 7 25.27 -6.82 -34.15
CA ALA A 7 25.31 -7.54 -32.89
C ALA A 7 25.57 -6.59 -31.69
N LYS A 8 26.46 -5.62 -31.84
CA LYS A 8 26.75 -4.61 -30.81
C LYS A 8 25.54 -3.69 -30.51
N LYS A 9 24.78 -3.31 -31.55
CA LYS A 9 23.59 -2.47 -31.37
C LYS A 9 22.49 -3.21 -30.60
N LYS A 10 22.26 -4.51 -30.90
CA LYS A 10 21.28 -5.35 -30.19
C LYS A 10 21.62 -5.57 -28.70
N ILE A 11 22.91 -5.68 -28.37
CA ILE A 11 23.38 -5.83 -26.98
C ILE A 11 23.19 -4.52 -26.21
N CYS A 12 23.47 -3.37 -26.85
CA CYS A 12 23.29 -2.05 -26.23
C CYS A 12 21.82 -1.75 -25.99
N ASP A 13 20.93 -2.08 -26.91
CA ASP A 13 19.47 -1.92 -26.77
C ASP A 13 18.92 -2.82 -25.67
N ASN A 14 19.39 -4.07 -25.53
CA ASN A 14 19.01 -4.95 -24.43
C ASN A 14 19.49 -4.47 -23.06
N GLN A 15 20.71 -3.96 -22.94
CA GLN A 15 21.21 -3.42 -21.68
C GLN A 15 20.44 -2.17 -21.28
N THR A 16 20.13 -1.28 -22.21
CA THR A 16 19.32 -0.10 -21.97
C THR A 16 17.89 -0.48 -21.54
N LEU A 17 17.28 -1.49 -22.18
CA LEU A 17 15.98 -2.02 -21.82
C LEU A 17 15.98 -2.66 -20.42
N ILE A 18 17.02 -3.44 -20.10
CA ILE A 18 17.17 -4.06 -18.76
C ILE A 18 17.35 -2.99 -17.69
N ILE A 19 18.14 -1.93 -17.93
CA ILE A 19 18.31 -0.82 -16.99
C ILE A 19 17.00 -0.06 -16.78
N HIS A 20 16.21 0.16 -17.84
CA HIS A 20 14.88 0.79 -17.73
C HIS A 20 13.89 -0.10 -16.98
N LEU A 21 13.88 -1.41 -17.24
CA LEU A 21 13.06 -2.37 -16.51
C LEU A 21 13.47 -2.46 -15.03
N CYS A 22 14.75 -2.53 -14.71
CA CYS A 22 15.23 -2.50 -13.32
C CYS A 22 14.82 -1.20 -12.60
N LYS A 23 14.99 -0.05 -13.25
CA LYS A 23 14.56 1.25 -12.69
C LYS A 23 13.05 1.34 -12.50
N SER A 24 12.24 0.76 -13.39
CA SER A 24 10.78 0.74 -13.26
C SER A 24 10.33 -0.17 -12.11
N VAL A 25 10.95 -1.35 -11.96
CA VAL A 25 10.67 -2.27 -10.85
C VAL A 25 11.06 -1.67 -9.50
N ASP A 26 12.20 -0.97 -9.45
CA ASP A 26 12.64 -0.27 -8.24
C ASP A 26 11.72 0.90 -7.88
N LYS A 27 11.22 1.63 -8.89
CA LYS A 27 10.24 2.72 -8.72
C LYS A 27 8.91 2.23 -8.13
N MET A 28 8.54 0.96 -8.35
CA MET A 28 7.28 0.38 -7.90
C MET A 28 7.38 -0.29 -6.51
N ARG A 29 8.58 -0.54 -6.03
CA ARG A 29 8.82 -1.15 -4.71
C ARG A 29 8.66 -0.11 -3.60
N LEU A 30 7.79 -0.40 -2.64
CA LEU A 30 7.55 0.44 -1.45
C LEU A 30 8.39 -0.01 -0.26
N SER A 31 8.55 -1.33 -0.08
CA SER A 31 9.45 -1.94 0.91
C SER A 31 9.86 -3.33 0.44
N LYS A 32 10.54 -4.12 1.28
CA LYS A 32 11.01 -5.47 0.94
C LYS A 32 9.90 -6.38 0.41
N ASN A 33 8.69 -6.30 0.98
CA ASN A 33 7.58 -7.21 0.68
C ASN A 33 6.34 -6.52 0.08
N PHE A 34 6.36 -5.19 -0.10
CA PHE A 34 5.19 -4.45 -0.59
C PHE A 34 5.51 -3.63 -1.83
N THR A 35 4.57 -3.58 -2.78
CA THR A 35 4.68 -2.82 -4.03
C THR A 35 3.53 -1.83 -4.20
N MET A 36 3.74 -0.84 -5.07
CA MET A 36 2.72 0.17 -5.43
C MET A 36 1.49 -0.49 -6.05
N GLU A 37 1.70 -1.50 -6.93
CA GLU A 37 0.62 -2.24 -7.58
C GLU A 37 -0.26 -2.96 -6.55
N GLU A 38 0.37 -3.62 -5.57
CA GLU A 38 -0.37 -4.30 -4.50
C GLU A 38 -1.22 -3.31 -3.71
N LEU A 39 -0.63 -2.19 -3.29
CA LEU A 39 -1.32 -1.16 -2.49
C LEU A 39 -2.37 -0.36 -3.29
N CYS A 40 -2.31 -0.38 -4.63
CA CYS A 40 -3.32 0.21 -5.52
C CYS A 40 -4.34 -0.80 -6.04
N ARG A 41 -4.21 -2.10 -5.72
CA ARG A 41 -5.20 -3.10 -6.14
C ARG A 41 -6.55 -2.85 -5.47
N SER A 42 -7.64 -3.03 -6.23
CA SER A 42 -9.00 -2.88 -5.72
C SER A 42 -9.97 -3.76 -6.49
N ALA A 43 -10.55 -4.76 -5.81
CA ALA A 43 -11.59 -5.61 -6.39
C ALA A 43 -12.82 -4.81 -6.83
N THR A 44 -13.13 -3.70 -6.18
CA THR A 44 -14.20 -2.79 -6.60
C THR A 44 -13.84 -2.09 -7.91
N ALA A 45 -12.62 -1.62 -8.06
CA ALA A 45 -12.14 -1.00 -9.29
C ALA A 45 -12.18 -1.99 -10.46
N GLU A 46 -11.70 -3.21 -10.26
CA GLU A 46 -11.73 -4.29 -11.26
C GLU A 46 -13.16 -4.61 -11.73
N ARG A 47 -14.10 -4.81 -10.79
CA ARG A 47 -15.51 -5.07 -11.11
C ARG A 47 -16.19 -3.95 -11.92
N HIS A 48 -15.75 -2.71 -11.74
CA HIS A 48 -16.33 -1.54 -12.42
C HIS A 48 -15.50 -1.03 -13.60
N GLY A 49 -14.42 -1.73 -14.00
CA GLY A 49 -13.54 -1.32 -15.08
C GLY A 49 -12.86 0.04 -14.82
N ILE A 50 -12.54 0.34 -13.56
CA ILE A 50 -11.97 1.62 -13.15
C ILE A 50 -10.48 1.43 -12.84
N LYS A 51 -9.63 2.31 -13.39
CA LYS A 51 -8.22 2.36 -12.98
C LYS A 51 -8.12 2.97 -11.57
N ASN A 52 -7.68 2.18 -10.59
CA ASN A 52 -7.39 2.65 -9.23
C ASN A 52 -5.91 3.04 -9.11
N TRP A 53 -5.58 4.20 -9.67
CA TRP A 53 -4.22 4.74 -9.71
C TRP A 53 -4.28 6.27 -9.59
N PRO A 54 -3.27 6.94 -9.03
CA PRO A 54 -3.19 8.40 -9.04
C PRO A 54 -3.30 8.97 -10.45
N ALA A 55 -3.97 10.11 -10.59
CA ALA A 55 -4.35 10.65 -11.91
C ALA A 55 -3.22 11.43 -12.59
N THR A 56 -2.32 12.04 -11.80
CA THR A 56 -1.19 12.85 -12.26
C THR A 56 0.12 12.36 -11.68
N GLU A 57 1.24 12.73 -12.27
CA GLU A 57 2.58 12.39 -11.76
C GLU A 57 2.82 12.97 -10.36
N ASP A 58 2.35 14.19 -10.09
CA ASP A 58 2.45 14.80 -8.77
C ASP A 58 1.64 14.05 -7.70
N GLU A 59 0.43 13.62 -8.05
CA GLU A 59 -0.40 12.79 -7.17
C GLU A 59 0.26 11.42 -6.96
N GLU A 60 0.78 10.80 -8.02
CA GLU A 60 1.50 9.53 -7.93
C GLU A 60 2.72 9.65 -7.01
N HIS A 61 3.51 10.69 -7.18
CA HIS A 61 4.67 10.94 -6.31
C HIS A 61 4.25 11.05 -4.84
N LYS A 62 3.25 11.87 -4.52
CA LYS A 62 2.75 12.07 -3.15
C LYS A 62 2.19 10.78 -2.55
N VAL A 63 1.34 10.08 -3.29
CA VAL A 63 0.73 8.82 -2.85
C VAL A 63 1.80 7.76 -2.62
N ARG A 64 2.76 7.63 -3.52
CA ARG A 64 3.87 6.68 -3.39
C ARG A 64 4.72 6.95 -2.16
N GLU A 65 5.06 8.21 -1.89
CA GLU A 65 5.83 8.56 -0.71
C GLU A 65 5.08 8.28 0.59
N ASN A 66 3.77 8.52 0.64
CA ASN A 66 2.93 8.18 1.79
C ASN A 66 2.82 6.66 1.98
N LEU A 67 2.58 5.92 0.89
CA LEU A 67 2.56 4.46 0.93
C LEU A 67 3.92 3.86 1.32
N ARG A 68 5.04 4.43 0.85
CA ARG A 68 6.39 4.01 1.29
C ARG A 68 6.55 4.17 2.78
N TYR A 69 6.16 5.33 3.30
CA TYR A 69 6.21 5.60 4.74
C TYR A 69 5.37 4.57 5.51
N LEU A 70 4.10 4.38 5.13
CA LEU A 70 3.22 3.39 5.75
C LEU A 70 3.80 1.96 5.69
N CYS A 71 4.36 1.59 4.53
CA CYS A 71 4.98 0.28 4.36
C CYS A 71 6.23 0.13 5.22
N PHE A 72 7.09 1.14 5.27
CA PHE A 72 8.37 1.06 5.99
C PHE A 72 8.20 1.11 7.50
N ASP A 73 7.35 2.01 8.01
CA ASP A 73 7.20 2.23 9.46
C ASP A 73 6.14 1.31 10.11
N VAL A 74 5.21 0.73 9.34
CA VAL A 74 4.14 -0.09 9.93
C VAL A 74 4.03 -1.47 9.29
N LEU A 75 3.80 -1.55 7.95
CA LEU A 75 3.44 -2.81 7.33
C LEU A 75 4.61 -3.81 7.25
N GLN A 76 5.81 -3.33 6.93
CA GLN A 76 7.00 -4.18 6.85
C GLN A 76 7.45 -4.68 8.22
N PRO A 77 7.53 -3.86 9.28
CA PRO A 77 7.80 -4.34 10.63
C PRO A 77 6.76 -5.38 11.11
N LEU A 78 5.47 -5.11 10.91
CA LEU A 78 4.42 -6.06 11.25
C LEU A 78 4.57 -7.37 10.45
N ARG A 79 4.88 -7.29 9.15
CA ARG A 79 5.11 -8.46 8.28
C ARG A 79 6.28 -9.31 8.77
N GLU A 80 7.33 -8.69 9.26
CA GLU A 80 8.51 -9.38 9.82
C GLU A 80 8.19 -10.01 11.17
N HIS A 81 7.47 -9.31 12.03
CA HIS A 81 6.99 -9.86 13.30
C HIS A 81 6.08 -11.08 13.12
N VAL A 82 5.11 -10.97 12.23
CA VAL A 82 4.15 -12.05 11.95
C VAL A 82 4.80 -13.26 11.25
N GLY A 83 5.92 -13.07 10.55
CA GLY A 83 6.68 -14.12 9.87
C GLY A 83 6.01 -14.74 8.63
N LYS A 84 4.79 -14.26 8.25
CA LYS A 84 4.00 -14.76 7.10
C LYS A 84 3.40 -13.62 6.30
N PRO A 85 3.00 -13.81 5.01
CA PRO A 85 2.37 -12.78 4.20
C PRO A 85 1.17 -12.12 4.89
N ILE A 86 1.14 -10.79 4.83
CA ILE A 86 -0.01 -9.97 5.22
C ILE A 86 -0.73 -9.56 3.95
N VAL A 87 -2.01 -9.86 3.86
CA VAL A 87 -2.83 -9.49 2.70
C VAL A 87 -3.42 -8.10 2.90
N VAL A 88 -3.14 -7.20 1.98
CA VAL A 88 -3.73 -5.87 1.94
C VAL A 88 -4.99 -5.91 1.09
N ASN A 89 -6.16 -5.73 1.72
CA ASN A 89 -7.45 -5.68 1.04
C ASN A 89 -7.64 -4.36 0.27
N SER A 90 -7.08 -3.27 0.79
CA SER A 90 -7.18 -1.93 0.22
C SER A 90 -6.05 -1.06 0.77
N GLY A 91 -5.28 -0.45 -0.10
CA GLY A 91 -4.33 0.63 0.21
C GLY A 91 -4.86 1.95 -0.35
N TYR A 92 -4.22 2.49 -1.40
CA TYR A 92 -4.71 3.69 -2.08
C TYR A 92 -6.10 3.48 -2.70
N ARG A 93 -6.94 4.50 -2.61
CA ARG A 93 -8.24 4.57 -3.29
C ARG A 93 -8.34 5.87 -4.09
N SER A 94 -8.58 5.77 -5.39
CA SER A 94 -8.98 6.93 -6.18
C SER A 94 -10.32 7.49 -5.68
N LYS A 95 -10.58 8.76 -5.91
CA LYS A 95 -11.85 9.43 -5.50
C LYS A 95 -13.09 8.64 -5.98
N LYS A 96 -13.01 8.03 -7.18
CA LYS A 96 -14.10 7.26 -7.77
C LYS A 96 -14.33 5.96 -7.00
N VAL A 97 -13.25 5.21 -6.71
CA VAL A 97 -13.31 3.98 -5.92
C VAL A 97 -13.79 4.27 -4.50
N ASN A 98 -13.26 5.30 -3.87
CA ASN A 98 -13.67 5.68 -2.51
C ASN A 98 -15.18 5.95 -2.39
N ARG A 99 -15.78 6.62 -3.39
CA ARG A 99 -17.24 6.81 -3.45
C ARG A 99 -18.00 5.51 -3.59
N LEU A 100 -17.53 4.60 -4.44
CA LEU A 100 -18.19 3.31 -4.68
C LEU A 100 -18.19 2.40 -3.46
N VAL A 101 -17.18 2.48 -2.61
CA VAL A 101 -17.12 1.70 -1.37
C VAL A 101 -17.76 2.43 -0.17
N GLY A 102 -18.37 3.59 -0.37
CA GLY A 102 -19.00 4.38 0.69
C GLY A 102 -18.00 5.04 1.65
N GLY A 103 -16.75 5.23 1.20
CA GLY A 103 -15.71 5.84 2.03
C GLY A 103 -15.96 7.33 2.30
N VAL A 104 -15.52 7.82 3.46
CA VAL A 104 -15.64 9.23 3.85
C VAL A 104 -14.84 10.15 2.92
N LYS A 105 -15.28 11.42 2.79
CA LYS A 105 -14.65 12.40 1.88
C LYS A 105 -13.16 12.64 2.19
N ASN A 106 -12.78 12.61 3.46
CA ASN A 106 -11.41 12.84 3.94
C ASN A 106 -10.72 11.51 4.33
N SER A 107 -11.01 10.43 3.59
CA SER A 107 -10.39 9.14 3.83
C SER A 107 -8.88 9.17 3.58
N GLN A 108 -8.11 8.64 4.51
CA GLN A 108 -6.65 8.52 4.40
C GLN A 108 -6.20 7.57 3.26
N HIS A 109 -7.09 6.71 2.79
CA HIS A 109 -6.85 5.93 1.57
C HIS A 109 -6.70 6.80 0.31
N LEU A 110 -7.34 7.98 0.26
CA LEU A 110 -7.23 8.91 -0.88
C LEU A 110 -5.83 9.49 -1.04
N THR A 111 -5.07 9.56 0.03
CA THR A 111 -3.72 10.12 0.07
C THR A 111 -2.63 9.05 0.14
N GLY A 112 -2.99 7.75 0.24
CA GLY A 112 -2.05 6.65 0.42
C GLY A 112 -1.50 6.54 1.84
N GLU A 113 -2.16 7.13 2.82
CA GLU A 113 -1.75 7.10 4.23
C GLU A 113 -2.38 5.95 5.03
N ALA A 114 -3.18 5.08 4.38
CA ALA A 114 -3.87 3.99 5.06
C ALA A 114 -3.86 2.69 4.28
N ALA A 115 -3.99 1.58 5.02
CA ALA A 115 -4.22 0.25 4.50
C ALA A 115 -5.22 -0.53 5.36
N ASP A 116 -6.06 -1.34 4.69
CA ASP A 116 -6.96 -2.29 5.31
C ASP A 116 -6.33 -3.68 5.21
N LEU A 117 -5.93 -4.25 6.33
CA LEU A 117 -5.26 -5.55 6.43
C LEU A 117 -6.29 -6.65 6.67
N ARG A 118 -6.23 -7.70 5.86
CA ARG A 118 -7.04 -8.89 6.07
C ARG A 118 -6.62 -9.58 7.35
N ILE A 119 -7.60 -9.90 8.19
CA ILE A 119 -7.43 -10.69 9.40
C ILE A 119 -8.39 -11.89 9.40
N GLU A 120 -8.01 -12.95 10.07
CA GLU A 120 -8.79 -14.18 10.18
C GLU A 120 -9.85 -14.07 11.29
N SER A 121 -9.57 -13.25 12.31
CA SER A 121 -10.44 -13.05 13.47
C SER A 121 -10.20 -11.71 14.13
N THR A 122 -11.17 -11.25 14.91
CA THR A 122 -11.01 -10.04 15.74
C THR A 122 -9.92 -10.19 16.82
N LYS A 123 -9.62 -11.43 17.24
CA LYS A 123 -8.51 -11.71 18.15
C LYS A 123 -7.18 -11.38 17.48
N GLN A 124 -6.93 -11.93 16.29
CA GLN A 124 -5.73 -11.64 15.52
C GLN A 124 -5.58 -10.13 15.24
N GLY A 125 -6.67 -9.45 14.90
CA GLY A 125 -6.64 -8.00 14.67
C GLY A 125 -6.25 -7.20 15.92
N ARG A 126 -6.64 -7.66 17.10
CA ARG A 126 -6.19 -7.04 18.37
C ARG A 126 -4.71 -7.30 18.64
N GLU A 127 -4.25 -8.53 18.48
CA GLU A 127 -2.84 -8.90 18.65
C GLU A 127 -1.95 -8.05 17.75
N TRP A 128 -2.33 -7.87 16.47
CA TRP A 128 -1.60 -7.02 15.53
C TRP A 128 -1.66 -5.54 15.93
N ALA A 129 -2.82 -5.05 16.36
CA ALA A 129 -2.97 -3.68 16.79
C ALA A 129 -2.16 -3.37 18.06
N GLU A 130 -2.15 -4.27 19.03
CA GLU A 130 -1.35 -4.17 20.27
C GLU A 130 0.14 -4.11 19.93
N TRP A 131 0.61 -5.02 19.07
CA TRP A 131 2.00 -5.00 18.63
C TRP A 131 2.37 -3.70 17.89
N ILE A 132 1.50 -3.21 16.97
CA ILE A 132 1.72 -1.93 16.28
C ILE A 132 1.77 -0.76 17.28
N MET A 133 0.90 -0.74 18.28
CA MET A 133 0.90 0.30 19.32
C MET A 133 2.23 0.40 20.07
N GLU A 134 2.87 -0.72 20.31
CA GLU A 134 4.12 -0.80 21.06
C GLU A 134 5.36 -0.52 20.19
N ASN A 135 5.33 -0.87 18.89
CA ASN A 135 6.52 -0.94 18.07
C ASN A 135 6.55 0.01 16.86
N CYS A 136 5.41 0.66 16.53
CA CYS A 136 5.29 1.48 15.33
C CYS A 136 4.73 2.88 15.61
N ASP A 137 5.06 3.82 14.71
CA ASP A 137 4.39 5.11 14.66
C ASP A 137 3.16 5.02 13.73
N PHE A 138 1.97 5.20 14.29
CA PHE A 138 0.72 5.15 13.55
C PHE A 138 -0.20 6.32 13.92
N ASP A 139 -1.08 6.71 13.00
CA ASP A 139 -2.08 7.75 13.27
C ASP A 139 -3.37 7.15 13.84
N GLN A 140 -3.96 6.19 13.13
CA GLN A 140 -5.22 5.57 13.52
C GLN A 140 -5.22 4.09 13.20
N MET A 141 -5.80 3.30 14.09
CA MET A 141 -6.18 1.91 13.83
C MET A 141 -7.65 1.71 14.17
N LEU A 142 -8.35 0.98 13.28
CA LEU A 142 -9.75 0.59 13.44
C LEU A 142 -9.88 -0.91 13.19
N LEU A 143 -10.50 -1.60 14.13
CA LEU A 143 -10.95 -2.97 13.91
C LEU A 143 -12.37 -2.91 13.34
N GLU A 144 -12.51 -3.23 12.06
CA GLU A 144 -13.73 -3.02 11.28
C GLU A 144 -14.33 -4.34 10.78
N SER A 145 -15.66 -4.32 10.57
CA SER A 145 -16.42 -5.44 10.01
C SER A 145 -17.55 -4.95 9.13
N ASN A 146 -17.90 -5.72 8.10
CA ASN A 146 -19.12 -5.56 7.29
C ASN A 146 -20.13 -6.69 7.53
N GLY A 147 -20.02 -7.42 8.65
CA GLY A 147 -20.83 -8.57 8.97
C GLY A 147 -20.43 -9.88 8.29
N LYS A 148 -19.61 -9.84 7.23
CA LYS A 148 -19.11 -11.03 6.49
C LYS A 148 -17.60 -11.19 6.63
N SER A 149 -16.90 -10.11 6.80
CA SER A 149 -15.43 -10.07 6.88
C SER A 149 -15.01 -9.07 7.93
N VAL A 150 -13.85 -9.30 8.50
CA VAL A 150 -13.18 -8.41 9.45
C VAL A 150 -11.84 -7.99 8.87
N TRP A 151 -11.42 -6.76 9.18
CA TRP A 151 -10.09 -6.24 8.79
C TRP A 151 -9.57 -5.26 9.81
N LEU A 152 -8.27 -5.07 9.82
CA LEU A 152 -7.60 -4.05 10.59
C LEU A 152 -7.24 -2.89 9.65
N HIS A 153 -7.95 -1.76 9.80
CA HIS A 153 -7.52 -0.51 9.20
C HIS A 153 -6.36 0.06 9.99
N VAL A 154 -5.29 0.45 9.31
CA VAL A 154 -4.15 1.14 9.90
C VAL A 154 -3.73 2.30 9.03
N SER A 155 -3.40 3.43 9.65
CA SER A 155 -2.90 4.61 8.97
C SER A 155 -1.70 5.22 9.69
N ALA A 156 -0.84 5.91 8.91
CA ALA A 156 0.31 6.63 9.43
C ALA A 156 0.59 7.85 8.54
N LYS A 157 1.00 8.96 9.15
CA LYS A 157 1.39 10.18 8.47
C LYS A 157 2.91 10.35 8.49
N ARG A 158 3.47 10.84 7.39
CA ARG A 158 4.92 11.10 7.29
C ARG A 158 5.42 12.09 8.33
N ASP A 159 4.63 13.11 8.62
CA ASP A 159 4.88 13.96 9.78
C ASP A 159 4.35 13.27 11.03
N LYS A 160 5.26 12.64 11.77
CA LYS A 160 4.95 11.86 12.98
C LYS A 160 4.26 12.67 14.05
N SER A 161 4.48 13.99 14.10
CA SER A 161 3.84 14.89 15.05
C SER A 161 2.33 15.00 14.85
N LEU A 162 1.83 14.65 13.64
CA LEU A 162 0.43 14.63 13.28
C LEU A 162 -0.26 13.27 13.53
N ASN A 163 0.48 12.27 13.99
CA ASN A 163 -0.07 10.95 14.33
C ASN A 163 -0.81 11.00 15.66
N ARG A 164 -2.11 10.71 15.62
CA ARG A 164 -2.99 10.79 16.80
C ARG A 164 -2.88 9.59 17.74
N ARG A 165 -2.30 8.49 17.30
CA ARG A 165 -2.15 7.20 18.01
C ARG A 165 -3.47 6.67 18.58
N VAL A 166 -4.54 6.70 17.77
CA VAL A 166 -5.88 6.30 18.17
C VAL A 166 -6.17 4.88 17.72
N PHE A 167 -6.54 4.01 18.66
CA PHE A 167 -7.11 2.69 18.36
C PHE A 167 -8.58 2.65 18.76
N LYS A 168 -9.45 2.31 17.82
CA LYS A 168 -10.89 2.15 18.05
C LYS A 168 -11.35 0.77 17.63
N LYS A 169 -12.10 0.11 18.50
CA LYS A 169 -12.86 -1.08 18.16
C LYS A 169 -14.22 -0.61 17.65
N MET A 170 -14.58 -0.93 16.40
CA MET A 170 -15.97 -0.77 15.99
C MET A 170 -16.85 -1.67 16.86
N LYS A 171 -18.02 -1.15 17.25
CA LYS A 171 -19.09 -2.00 17.79
C LYS A 171 -19.54 -2.90 16.62
N VAL A 172 -19.34 -4.19 16.76
CA VAL A 172 -19.90 -5.21 15.89
C VAL A 172 -21.41 -5.25 16.15
#